data_3c4698d818624e31f3f4d38cec5068de
#
_entry.id   3c4698d818624e31f3f4d38cec5068de
#
_cell.length_a   1.000
_cell.length_b   1.000
_cell.length_c   1.000
_cell.angle_alpha   90.00
_cell.angle_beta   90.00
_cell.angle_gamma   90.00
#
_symmetry.space_group_name_H-M   'P 1'
#
loop_
_entity.id
_entity.type
_entity.pdbx_description
1 polymer ?
#
loop_
_entity_poly.entity_id
_entity_poly.type
_entity_poly.pdbx_seq_one_letter_code
_entity_poly.pdbx_strand_id
1 'polypeptide(L)'
;MVRTKLFTVALCAAAFALPSTAATSKPASVTLESVIKRVQSQQKKTQTLQAEFKQEKELALLSKPEVSAGTFVFSKPNNVLWSYNAPKRVQMLITNGMLTTYYPDLNKAERIDVKRFEDRIFKYMGASGAIDELGRYFDFTFTDTSTSPTWVLDLDPKSKVVAKRVKHIRIWIDKSSYLTSKIEYVEGDGDITRYEFTKIKVNQPVEQGRFTLSLPSNVKVEQMKIQ
;
A
#
# COMPACT_ATOMS: atom_id res chain seq x y z
N MET A 1 -88.52 -25.73 32.33
CA MET A 1 -87.75 -24.93 33.30
C MET A 1 -86.70 -25.83 33.92
N VAL A 2 -85.50 -25.82 33.40
CA VAL A 2 -84.35 -26.43 34.06
C VAL A 2 -83.13 -25.58 33.70
N ARG A 3 -82.47 -25.00 34.69
CA ARG A 3 -81.24 -24.17 34.58
C ARG A 3 -80.04 -25.12 34.54
N THR A 4 -79.26 -25.08 33.48
CA THR A 4 -77.96 -25.76 33.41
C THR A 4 -76.85 -24.75 33.72
N LYS A 5 -76.06 -24.98 34.74
CA LYS A 5 -74.87 -24.19 35.10
C LYS A 5 -73.65 -24.69 34.32
N LEU A 6 -73.06 -23.85 33.56
CA LEU A 6 -71.71 -24.12 32.94
C LEU A 6 -70.64 -23.84 33.98
N PHE A 7 -69.83 -24.85 34.21
CA PHE A 7 -68.55 -24.73 34.94
C PHE A 7 -67.44 -24.25 33.98
N THR A 8 -66.87 -23.11 34.27
CA THR A 8 -65.73 -22.60 33.55
C THR A 8 -64.49 -23.07 34.26
N VAL A 9 -63.66 -23.93 33.58
CA VAL A 9 -62.36 -24.34 34.08
C VAL A 9 -61.31 -23.33 33.54
N ALA A 10 -60.72 -22.58 34.44
CA ALA A 10 -59.59 -21.66 34.12
C ALA A 10 -58.30 -22.47 34.06
N LEU A 11 -57.70 -22.55 32.88
CA LEU A 11 -56.40 -23.17 32.66
C LEU A 11 -55.31 -22.08 32.76
N CYS A 12 -54.57 -22.03 33.88
CA CYS A 12 -53.39 -21.18 34.06
C CYS A 12 -52.21 -21.74 33.25
N ALA A 13 -51.91 -21.13 32.11
CA ALA A 13 -50.65 -21.37 31.38
C ALA A 13 -49.55 -20.50 31.99
N ALA A 14 -48.67 -21.11 32.80
CA ALA A 14 -47.45 -20.47 33.27
C ALA A 14 -46.44 -20.37 32.10
N ALA A 15 -46.26 -19.17 31.54
CA ALA A 15 -45.23 -18.90 30.56
C ALA A 15 -43.87 -18.84 31.27
N PHE A 16 -43.04 -19.87 31.11
CA PHE A 16 -41.64 -19.84 31.46
C PHE A 16 -40.90 -18.97 30.46
N ALA A 17 -40.63 -17.73 30.83
CA ALA A 17 -39.70 -16.86 30.10
C ALA A 17 -38.25 -17.34 30.36
N LEU A 18 -37.66 -18.03 29.38
CA LEU A 18 -36.23 -18.32 29.40
C LEU A 18 -35.46 -17.01 29.19
N PRO A 19 -34.47 -16.65 30.04
CA PRO A 19 -33.64 -15.51 29.79
C PRO A 19 -32.76 -15.79 28.55
N SER A 20 -33.05 -15.08 27.44
CA SER A 20 -32.18 -15.06 26.26
C SER A 20 -30.90 -14.35 26.66
N THR A 21 -29.86 -15.11 27.01
CA THR A 21 -28.50 -14.59 27.14
C THR A 21 -28.02 -14.21 25.75
N ALA A 22 -28.21 -12.94 25.38
CA ALA A 22 -27.53 -12.36 24.24
C ALA A 22 -26.04 -12.44 24.51
N ALA A 23 -25.39 -13.43 23.92
CA ALA A 23 -23.93 -13.50 23.91
C ALA A 23 -23.42 -12.27 23.18
N THR A 24 -22.95 -11.28 23.95
CA THR A 24 -22.24 -10.12 23.43
C THR A 24 -20.94 -10.66 22.87
N SER A 25 -20.91 -10.97 21.57
CA SER A 25 -19.68 -11.33 20.88
C SER A 25 -18.75 -10.13 20.96
N LYS A 26 -17.70 -10.25 21.79
CA LYS A 26 -16.58 -9.31 21.82
C LYS A 26 -16.11 -9.13 20.37
N PRO A 27 -16.01 -7.90 19.86
CA PRO A 27 -15.53 -7.71 18.49
C PRO A 27 -14.19 -8.42 18.35
N ALA A 28 -14.09 -9.29 17.34
CA ALA A 28 -12.88 -10.07 17.09
C ALA A 28 -11.71 -9.08 16.97
N SER A 29 -10.68 -9.26 17.80
CA SER A 29 -9.49 -8.42 17.75
C SER A 29 -8.86 -8.53 16.36
N VAL A 30 -8.57 -7.40 15.74
CA VAL A 30 -7.88 -7.37 14.45
C VAL A 30 -6.48 -7.95 14.65
N THR A 31 -6.10 -8.92 13.85
CA THR A 31 -4.78 -9.57 13.91
C THR A 31 -3.94 -9.18 12.71
N LEU A 32 -2.61 -9.25 12.83
CA LEU A 32 -1.67 -9.05 11.73
C LEU A 32 -2.07 -9.87 10.50
N GLU A 33 -2.37 -11.16 10.69
CA GLU A 33 -2.76 -12.05 9.59
C GLU A 33 -4.02 -11.57 8.88
N SER A 34 -5.02 -11.09 9.64
CA SER A 34 -6.27 -10.56 9.07
C SER A 34 -6.03 -9.29 8.26
N VAL A 35 -5.15 -8.41 8.72
CA VAL A 35 -4.74 -7.18 7.99
C VAL A 35 -4.01 -7.55 6.71
N ILE A 36 -3.02 -8.44 6.78
CA ILE A 36 -2.28 -8.91 5.60
C ILE A 36 -3.23 -9.48 4.55
N LYS A 37 -4.17 -10.36 4.93
CA LYS A 37 -5.18 -10.94 4.01
C LYS A 37 -6.05 -9.86 3.33
N ARG A 38 -6.45 -8.83 4.07
CA ARG A 38 -7.26 -7.71 3.52
C ARG A 38 -6.46 -6.89 2.51
N VAL A 39 -5.22 -6.54 2.85
CA VAL A 39 -4.31 -5.82 1.93
C VAL A 39 -4.05 -6.63 0.67
N GLN A 40 -3.74 -7.92 0.77
CA GLN A 40 -3.56 -8.82 -0.37
C GLN A 40 -4.81 -8.89 -1.25
N SER A 41 -5.99 -9.01 -0.62
CA SER A 41 -7.26 -9.02 -1.36
C SER A 41 -7.47 -7.72 -2.13
N GLN A 42 -7.17 -6.57 -1.50
CA GLN A 42 -7.25 -5.27 -2.16
C GLN A 42 -6.26 -5.16 -3.33
N GLN A 43 -5.00 -5.58 -3.12
CA GLN A 43 -3.97 -5.58 -4.17
C GLN A 43 -4.37 -6.45 -5.38
N LYS A 44 -4.95 -7.64 -5.13
CA LYS A 44 -5.43 -8.53 -6.20
C LYS A 44 -6.54 -7.89 -7.04
N LYS A 45 -7.46 -7.16 -6.42
CA LYS A 45 -8.59 -6.47 -7.07
C LYS A 45 -8.16 -5.20 -7.81
N THR A 46 -7.01 -4.61 -7.46
CA THR A 46 -6.51 -3.38 -8.04
C THR A 46 -5.97 -3.66 -9.45
N GLN A 47 -6.60 -3.06 -10.46
CA GLN A 47 -6.15 -3.07 -11.86
C GLN A 47 -5.35 -1.82 -12.19
N THR A 48 -5.84 -0.66 -11.69
CA THR A 48 -5.17 0.63 -11.82
C THR A 48 -5.14 1.32 -10.47
N LEU A 49 -4.10 2.11 -10.23
CA LEU A 49 -3.98 2.98 -9.07
C LEU A 49 -3.36 4.31 -9.51
N GLN A 50 -3.95 5.41 -9.11
CA GLN A 50 -3.44 6.76 -9.32
C GLN A 50 -3.40 7.46 -7.97
N ALA A 51 -2.31 8.18 -7.69
CA ALA A 51 -2.16 8.93 -6.45
C ALA A 51 -1.27 10.16 -6.67
N GLU A 52 -1.45 11.17 -5.83
CA GLU A 52 -0.42 12.18 -5.59
C GLU A 52 0.47 11.70 -4.45
N PHE A 53 1.74 12.05 -4.49
CA PHE A 53 2.66 11.76 -3.39
C PHE A 53 3.47 12.98 -2.99
N LYS A 54 3.83 13.02 -1.72
CA LYS A 54 4.91 13.81 -1.14
C LYS A 54 5.99 12.86 -0.67
N GLN A 55 7.23 13.12 -1.06
CA GLN A 55 8.42 12.45 -0.55
C GLN A 55 9.20 13.42 0.33
N GLU A 56 9.65 12.92 1.47
CA GLU A 56 10.59 13.62 2.34
C GLU A 56 11.80 12.72 2.57
N LYS A 57 13.00 13.22 2.27
CA LYS A 57 14.25 12.49 2.45
C LYS A 57 15.14 13.22 3.43
N GLU A 58 15.36 12.63 4.59
CA GLU A 58 16.30 13.06 5.60
C GLU A 58 17.63 12.37 5.33
N LEU A 59 18.61 13.14 4.88
CA LEU A 59 19.96 12.67 4.67
C LEU A 59 20.79 12.91 5.93
N ALA A 60 21.46 11.87 6.44
CA ALA A 60 22.26 11.97 7.67
C ALA A 60 23.33 13.09 7.64
N LEU A 61 23.74 13.50 6.44
CA LEU A 61 24.73 14.56 6.23
C LEU A 61 24.12 15.96 6.05
N LEU A 62 22.80 16.09 5.92
CA LEU A 62 22.12 17.36 5.67
C LEU A 62 21.31 17.80 6.88
N SER A 63 21.34 19.09 7.16
CA SER A 63 20.60 19.69 8.27
C SER A 63 19.11 19.89 8.02
N LYS A 64 18.68 19.74 6.76
CA LYS A 64 17.26 19.90 6.36
C LYS A 64 16.89 18.78 5.41
N PRO A 65 15.65 18.24 5.54
CA PRO A 65 15.18 17.23 4.63
C PRO A 65 14.97 17.78 3.22
N GLU A 66 15.21 16.94 2.22
CA GLU A 66 14.80 17.21 0.84
C GLU A 66 13.32 16.81 0.68
N VAL A 67 12.52 17.73 0.14
CA VAL A 67 11.10 17.51 -0.09
C VAL A 67 10.83 17.51 -1.58
N SER A 68 10.18 16.46 -2.04
CA SER A 68 9.72 16.30 -3.44
C SER A 68 8.24 15.97 -3.48
N ALA A 69 7.59 16.27 -4.59
CA ALA A 69 6.19 15.94 -4.80
C ALA A 69 5.94 15.52 -6.25
N GLY A 70 4.88 14.75 -6.45
CA GLY A 70 4.56 14.27 -7.77
C GLY A 70 3.30 13.41 -7.84
N THR A 71 3.22 12.63 -8.92
CA THR A 71 2.12 11.71 -9.18
C THR A 71 2.65 10.29 -9.43
N PHE A 72 1.88 9.32 -8.98
CA PHE A 72 2.10 7.91 -9.19
C PHE A 72 0.94 7.31 -9.96
N VAL A 73 1.23 6.55 -10.99
CA VAL A 73 0.23 5.82 -11.77
C VAL A 73 0.71 4.39 -11.98
N PHE A 74 -0.16 3.45 -11.67
CA PHE A 74 0.05 2.02 -11.90
C PHE A 74 -1.09 1.45 -12.74
N SER A 75 -0.77 0.54 -13.63
CA SER A 75 -1.74 -0.28 -14.37
C SER A 75 -1.19 -1.67 -14.60
N LYS A 76 -1.97 -2.67 -14.26
CA LYS A 76 -1.62 -4.06 -14.60
C LYS A 76 -1.50 -4.25 -16.12
N PRO A 77 -0.67 -5.22 -16.58
CA PRO A 77 0.10 -6.10 -15.70
C PRO A 77 1.35 -5.42 -15.11
N ASN A 78 2.05 -4.55 -15.85
CA ASN A 78 3.42 -4.16 -15.53
C ASN A 78 3.73 -2.72 -15.96
N ASN A 79 2.80 -1.78 -15.77
CA ASN A 79 3.04 -0.37 -16.09
C ASN A 79 3.06 0.47 -14.82
N VAL A 80 4.13 1.21 -14.62
CA VAL A 80 4.29 2.16 -13.50
C VAL A 80 4.92 3.44 -14.00
N LEU A 81 4.33 4.55 -13.64
CA LEU A 81 4.88 5.88 -13.87
C LEU A 81 4.95 6.65 -12.55
N TRP A 82 6.16 7.03 -12.16
CA TRP A 82 6.43 8.03 -11.14
C TRP A 82 6.81 9.33 -11.84
N SER A 83 6.10 10.42 -11.53
CA SER A 83 6.39 11.74 -12.08
C SER A 83 6.64 12.70 -10.93
N TYR A 84 7.90 13.07 -10.70
CA TYR A 84 8.28 14.14 -9.78
C TYR A 84 8.12 15.47 -10.48
N ASN A 85 7.46 16.43 -9.85
CA ASN A 85 7.17 17.74 -10.39
C ASN A 85 8.03 18.84 -9.74
N ALA A 86 8.41 18.65 -8.49
CA ALA A 86 9.18 19.59 -7.70
C ALA A 86 10.10 18.87 -6.70
N PRO A 87 11.25 19.46 -6.32
CA PRO A 87 11.85 20.65 -6.92
C PRO A 87 12.46 20.37 -8.30
N LYS A 88 12.82 19.12 -8.58
CA LYS A 88 13.39 18.66 -9.87
C LYS A 88 12.36 17.80 -10.59
N ARG A 89 12.22 18.02 -11.88
CA ARG A 89 11.36 17.18 -12.72
C ARG A 89 12.09 15.89 -13.09
N VAL A 90 11.49 14.76 -12.72
CA VAL A 90 11.98 13.43 -13.10
C VAL A 90 10.78 12.54 -13.42
N GLN A 91 10.87 11.79 -14.49
CA GLN A 91 9.87 10.78 -14.82
C GLN A 91 10.52 9.40 -14.87
N MET A 92 9.98 8.46 -14.13
CA MET A 92 10.44 7.07 -14.08
C MET A 92 9.30 6.19 -14.58
N LEU A 93 9.46 5.65 -15.77
CA LEU A 93 8.49 4.76 -16.40
C LEU A 93 9.01 3.35 -16.46
N ILE A 94 8.25 2.41 -15.93
CA ILE A 94 8.43 0.98 -16.14
C ILE A 94 7.31 0.50 -17.04
N THR A 95 7.67 -0.04 -18.19
CA THR A 95 6.76 -0.67 -19.16
C THR A 95 7.52 -1.64 -20.04
N ASN A 96 6.90 -2.76 -20.41
CA ASN A 96 7.49 -3.78 -21.30
C ASN A 96 8.89 -4.26 -20.88
N GLY A 97 9.14 -4.41 -19.57
CA GLY A 97 10.41 -4.84 -19.02
C GLY A 97 11.54 -3.81 -19.08
N MET A 98 11.21 -2.54 -19.39
CA MET A 98 12.17 -1.45 -19.47
C MET A 98 11.85 -0.39 -18.43
N LEU A 99 12.83 -0.04 -17.59
CA LEU A 99 12.81 1.17 -16.77
C LEU A 99 13.46 2.31 -17.58
N THR A 100 12.70 3.36 -17.83
CA THR A 100 13.22 4.62 -18.40
C THR A 100 13.12 5.72 -17.36
N THR A 101 14.25 6.32 -16.99
CA THR A 101 14.30 7.52 -16.15
C THR A 101 14.62 8.71 -17.03
N TYR A 102 13.71 9.68 -17.11
CA TYR A 102 13.87 10.90 -17.90
C TYR A 102 14.06 12.10 -17.00
N TYR A 103 15.10 12.87 -17.26
CA TYR A 103 15.47 14.12 -16.60
C TYR A 103 15.27 15.29 -17.56
N PRO A 104 14.07 15.90 -17.60
CA PRO A 104 13.77 16.98 -18.55
C PRO A 104 14.75 18.15 -18.48
N ASP A 105 15.12 18.53 -17.25
CA ASP A 105 15.99 19.68 -17.00
C ASP A 105 17.44 19.44 -17.44
N LEU A 106 17.83 18.18 -17.68
CA LEU A 106 19.17 17.78 -18.13
C LEU A 106 19.19 17.31 -19.59
N ASN A 107 18.05 17.29 -20.28
CA ASN A 107 17.90 16.69 -21.62
C ASN A 107 18.52 15.27 -21.69
N LYS A 108 18.32 14.47 -20.61
CA LYS A 108 18.94 13.16 -20.46
C LYS A 108 17.86 12.12 -20.13
N ALA A 109 18.00 10.93 -20.71
CA ALA A 109 17.24 9.76 -20.29
C ALA A 109 18.17 8.56 -20.11
N GLU A 110 17.85 7.74 -19.12
CA GLU A 110 18.55 6.49 -18.81
C GLU A 110 17.56 5.33 -19.01
N ARG A 111 18.02 4.25 -19.64
CA ARG A 111 17.24 3.04 -19.85
C ARG A 111 17.94 1.83 -19.25
N ILE A 112 17.18 1.03 -18.53
CA ILE A 112 17.65 -0.19 -17.86
C ILE A 112 16.69 -1.33 -18.24
N ASP A 113 17.23 -2.42 -18.79
CA ASP A 113 16.45 -3.64 -18.93
C ASP A 113 16.21 -4.27 -17.56
N VAL A 114 14.95 -4.28 -17.13
CA VAL A 114 14.51 -4.82 -15.85
C VAL A 114 13.68 -6.09 -15.99
N LYS A 115 13.55 -6.64 -17.18
CA LYS A 115 12.69 -7.79 -17.49
C LYS A 115 12.90 -8.98 -16.54
N ARG A 116 14.16 -9.27 -16.19
CA ARG A 116 14.49 -10.34 -15.22
C ARG A 116 14.07 -10.05 -13.79
N PHE A 117 13.83 -8.77 -13.46
CA PHE A 117 13.51 -8.30 -12.12
C PHE A 117 12.11 -7.70 -12.05
N GLU A 118 11.40 -7.65 -13.16
CA GLU A 118 10.11 -6.97 -13.31
C GLU A 118 9.13 -7.42 -12.24
N ASP A 119 8.91 -8.71 -12.06
CA ASP A 119 8.03 -9.26 -11.02
C ASP A 119 8.42 -8.80 -9.60
N ARG A 120 9.73 -8.73 -9.31
CA ARG A 120 10.21 -8.27 -8.02
C ARG A 120 9.97 -6.78 -7.84
N ILE A 121 10.27 -5.97 -8.85
CA ILE A 121 10.07 -4.52 -8.81
C ILE A 121 8.61 -4.21 -8.55
N PHE A 122 7.68 -4.85 -9.26
CA PHE A 122 6.24 -4.64 -9.05
C PHE A 122 5.75 -5.13 -7.69
N LYS A 123 6.30 -6.21 -7.18
CA LYS A 123 6.05 -6.66 -5.81
C LYS A 123 6.49 -5.64 -4.77
N TYR A 124 7.68 -5.05 -4.92
CA TYR A 124 8.18 -4.02 -3.99
C TYR A 124 7.46 -2.68 -4.09
N MET A 125 6.91 -2.34 -5.25
CA MET A 125 6.16 -1.09 -5.44
C MET A 125 4.71 -1.15 -4.94
N GLY A 126 4.32 -2.22 -4.24
CA GLY A 126 2.98 -2.34 -3.64
C GLY A 126 1.85 -2.68 -4.61
N ALA A 127 2.19 -2.96 -5.86
CA ALA A 127 1.21 -3.18 -6.92
C ALA A 127 0.52 -4.56 -6.86
N SER A 128 1.22 -5.62 -6.43
CA SER A 128 0.61 -6.93 -6.14
C SER A 128 1.60 -7.86 -5.41
N GLY A 129 1.16 -8.49 -4.30
CA GLY A 129 1.95 -9.50 -3.57
C GLY A 129 3.16 -8.96 -2.80
N ALA A 130 3.32 -7.64 -2.68
CA ALA A 130 4.44 -7.00 -1.99
C ALA A 130 4.59 -7.46 -0.54
N ILE A 131 3.50 -7.56 0.17
CA ILE A 131 3.50 -7.95 1.59
C ILE A 131 4.02 -9.39 1.79
N ASP A 132 3.65 -10.33 0.92
CA ASP A 132 4.13 -11.72 0.99
C ASP A 132 5.64 -11.81 0.73
N GLU A 133 6.12 -11.06 -0.25
CA GLU A 133 7.54 -11.05 -0.59
C GLU A 133 8.37 -10.39 0.52
N LEU A 134 7.87 -9.29 1.10
CA LEU A 134 8.51 -8.65 2.24
C LEU A 134 8.65 -9.60 3.43
N GLY A 135 7.67 -10.46 3.69
CA GLY A 135 7.71 -11.47 4.75
C GLY A 135 8.85 -12.48 4.64
N ARG A 136 9.50 -12.62 3.48
CA ARG A 136 10.71 -13.44 3.32
C ARG A 136 11.96 -12.80 3.93
N TYR A 137 11.99 -11.47 3.96
CA TYR A 137 13.17 -10.68 4.33
C TYR A 137 13.00 -9.94 5.65
N PHE A 138 11.74 -9.73 6.09
CA PHE A 138 11.40 -8.95 7.27
C PHE A 138 10.46 -9.70 8.20
N ASP A 139 10.61 -9.48 9.48
CA ASP A 139 9.64 -9.82 10.51
C ASP A 139 8.66 -8.65 10.66
N PHE A 140 7.38 -8.97 10.80
CA PHE A 140 6.32 -7.97 10.91
C PHE A 140 5.87 -7.82 12.34
N THR A 141 5.77 -6.57 12.80
CA THR A 141 5.05 -6.19 14.01
C THR A 141 3.83 -5.35 13.62
N PHE A 142 2.72 -5.53 14.32
CA PHE A 142 1.45 -4.90 14.01
C PHE A 142 0.97 -4.04 15.17
N THR A 143 0.60 -2.80 14.89
CA THR A 143 -0.01 -1.89 15.85
C THR A 143 -1.37 -1.42 15.34
N ASP A 144 -2.38 -1.61 16.18
CA ASP A 144 -3.72 -1.07 16.00
C ASP A 144 -4.08 -0.18 17.19
N THR A 145 -4.26 1.11 16.94
CA THR A 145 -4.82 2.02 17.91
C THR A 145 -6.25 2.38 17.51
N SER A 146 -7.20 2.26 18.43
CA SER A 146 -8.63 2.50 18.16
C SER A 146 -8.91 3.91 17.62
N THR A 147 -8.09 4.89 17.98
CA THR A 147 -8.21 6.29 17.58
C THR A 147 -7.56 6.61 16.22
N SER A 148 -6.68 5.75 15.70
CA SER A 148 -6.02 5.98 14.42
C SER A 148 -6.90 5.49 13.26
N PRO A 149 -6.99 6.23 12.14
CA PRO A 149 -7.63 5.76 10.91
C PRO A 149 -6.77 4.73 10.16
N THR A 150 -5.54 4.49 10.59
CA THR A 150 -4.60 3.58 9.96
C THR A 150 -4.14 2.48 10.90
N TRP A 151 -3.86 1.31 10.35
CA TRP A 151 -3.00 0.30 10.95
C TRP A 151 -1.55 0.62 10.64
N VAL A 152 -0.65 0.22 11.54
CA VAL A 152 0.79 0.36 11.33
C VAL A 152 1.43 -1.02 11.30
N LEU A 153 2.20 -1.28 10.25
CA LEU A 153 3.10 -2.42 10.15
C LEU A 153 4.53 -1.93 10.27
N ASP A 154 5.25 -2.44 11.25
CA ASP A 154 6.69 -2.27 11.39
C ASP A 154 7.38 -3.54 10.89
N LEU A 155 8.42 -3.38 10.08
CA LEU A 155 9.14 -4.45 9.42
C LEU A 155 10.62 -4.36 9.76
N ASP A 156 11.12 -5.37 10.48
CA ASP A 156 12.52 -5.47 10.87
C ASP A 156 13.24 -6.55 10.05
N PRO A 157 14.46 -6.28 9.56
CA PRO A 157 15.16 -7.20 8.68
C PRO A 157 15.59 -8.49 9.39
N LYS A 158 15.30 -9.65 8.79
CA LYS A 158 15.67 -10.98 9.31
C LYS A 158 17.16 -11.28 9.28
N SER A 159 17.93 -10.53 8.51
CA SER A 159 19.37 -10.80 8.36
C SER A 159 20.20 -9.53 8.30
N LYS A 160 21.47 -9.64 8.72
CA LYS A 160 22.46 -8.56 8.64
C LYS A 160 22.71 -8.08 7.20
N VAL A 161 22.53 -8.95 6.21
CA VAL A 161 22.70 -8.59 4.79
C VAL A 161 21.60 -7.64 4.35
N VAL A 162 20.35 -7.89 4.73
CA VAL A 162 19.22 -7.00 4.47
C VAL A 162 19.38 -5.70 5.28
N ALA A 163 19.75 -5.79 6.55
CA ALA A 163 19.92 -4.63 7.44
C ALA A 163 21.00 -3.65 6.97
N LYS A 164 22.00 -4.10 6.22
CA LYS A 164 23.01 -3.22 5.60
C LYS A 164 22.40 -2.29 4.54
N ARG A 165 21.24 -2.64 3.96
CA ARG A 165 20.54 -1.84 2.94
C ARG A 165 19.35 -1.10 3.50
N VAL A 166 18.54 -1.80 4.31
CA VAL A 166 17.34 -1.25 4.93
C VAL A 166 17.28 -1.74 6.37
N LYS A 167 17.35 -0.80 7.32
CA LYS A 167 17.31 -1.07 8.76
C LYS A 167 15.89 -1.26 9.29
N HIS A 168 14.93 -0.56 8.70
CA HIS A 168 13.54 -0.59 9.16
C HIS A 168 12.61 -0.09 8.06
N ILE A 169 11.39 -0.66 8.00
CA ILE A 169 10.31 -0.15 7.16
C ILE A 169 9.08 -0.01 8.04
N ARG A 170 8.37 1.11 7.90
CA ARG A 170 7.07 1.32 8.53
C ARG A 170 6.02 1.65 7.47
N ILE A 171 4.89 0.97 7.51
CA ILE A 171 3.81 1.10 6.54
C ILE A 171 2.52 1.44 7.27
N TRP A 172 1.86 2.52 6.86
CA TRP A 172 0.53 2.90 7.33
C TRP A 172 -0.51 2.48 6.31
N ILE A 173 -1.48 1.69 6.77
CA ILE A 173 -2.55 1.13 5.95
C ILE A 173 -3.87 1.75 6.41
N ASP A 174 -4.56 2.41 5.52
CA ASP A 174 -5.88 2.96 5.79
C ASP A 174 -6.89 1.84 6.08
N LYS A 175 -7.60 1.95 7.21
CA LYS A 175 -8.50 0.91 7.73
C LYS A 175 -9.74 0.70 6.86
N SER A 176 -10.13 1.70 6.08
CA SER A 176 -11.34 1.67 5.26
C SER A 176 -11.07 1.11 3.87
N SER A 177 -9.98 1.51 3.24
CA SER A 177 -9.62 1.15 1.87
C SER A 177 -8.63 0.00 1.76
N TYR A 178 -7.93 -0.33 2.86
CA TYR A 178 -6.81 -1.29 2.90
C TYR A 178 -5.64 -0.93 1.98
N LEU A 179 -5.53 0.36 1.64
CA LEU A 179 -4.45 0.89 0.83
C LEU A 179 -3.37 1.49 1.72
N THR A 180 -2.14 1.45 1.23
CA THR A 180 -1.02 2.14 1.87
C THR A 180 -1.18 3.65 1.69
N SER A 181 -1.23 4.38 2.80
CA SER A 181 -1.29 5.84 2.82
C SER A 181 0.07 6.49 3.07
N LYS A 182 0.97 5.80 3.77
CA LYS A 182 2.32 6.28 4.06
C LYS A 182 3.30 5.12 4.15
N ILE A 183 4.53 5.36 3.70
CA ILE A 183 5.67 4.46 3.89
C ILE A 183 6.83 5.28 4.42
N GLU A 184 7.54 4.73 5.39
CA GLU A 184 8.83 5.21 5.86
C GLU A 184 9.82 4.06 5.79
N TYR A 185 11.02 4.32 5.33
CA TYR A 185 12.11 3.36 5.44
C TYR A 185 13.40 4.04 5.85
N VAL A 186 14.15 3.34 6.69
CA VAL A 186 15.48 3.74 7.17
C VAL A 186 16.51 2.94 6.39
N GLU A 187 17.33 3.62 5.63
CA GLU A 187 18.41 3.03 4.84
C GLU A 187 19.56 2.55 5.73
N GLY A 188 20.46 1.71 5.17
CA GLY A 188 21.58 1.14 5.92
C GLY A 188 22.58 2.16 6.46
N ASP A 189 22.73 3.30 5.79
CA ASP A 189 23.56 4.45 6.21
C ASP A 189 22.86 5.38 7.24
N GLY A 190 21.55 5.20 7.43
CA GLY A 190 20.75 5.98 8.37
C GLY A 190 19.91 7.07 7.73
N ASP A 191 19.96 7.22 6.41
CA ASP A 191 19.04 8.09 5.68
C ASP A 191 17.60 7.60 5.88
N ILE A 192 16.66 8.54 5.99
CA ILE A 192 15.23 8.22 6.15
C ILE A 192 14.48 8.77 4.97
N THR A 193 13.69 7.91 4.32
CA THR A 193 12.78 8.34 3.25
C THR A 193 11.35 8.06 3.65
N ARG A 194 10.48 9.07 3.51
CA ARG A 194 9.03 8.98 3.76
C ARG A 194 8.28 9.30 2.49
N TYR A 195 7.25 8.51 2.20
CA TYR A 195 6.25 8.80 1.19
C TYR A 195 4.88 8.92 1.83
N GLU A 196 4.15 9.96 1.50
CA GLU A 196 2.73 10.13 1.83
C GLU A 196 1.94 10.16 0.54
N PHE A 197 0.90 9.30 0.45
CA PHE A 197 0.04 9.18 -0.73
C PHE A 197 -1.31 9.81 -0.43
N THR A 198 -1.76 10.67 -1.32
CA THR A 198 -3.04 11.37 -1.23
C THR A 198 -3.82 11.21 -2.53
N LYS A 199 -5.10 11.57 -2.52
CA LYS A 199 -5.99 11.51 -3.69
C LYS A 199 -5.95 10.15 -4.41
N ILE A 200 -5.85 9.08 -3.64
CA ILE A 200 -5.72 7.72 -4.19
C ILE A 200 -7.01 7.34 -4.90
N LYS A 201 -6.89 6.96 -6.17
CA LYS A 201 -7.97 6.47 -7.03
C LYS A 201 -7.63 5.06 -7.49
N VAL A 202 -8.53 4.11 -7.23
CA VAL A 202 -8.35 2.69 -7.58
C VAL A 202 -9.35 2.30 -8.65
N ASN A 203 -8.90 1.52 -9.63
CA ASN A 203 -9.72 0.99 -10.71
C ASN A 203 -10.45 2.07 -11.54
N GLN A 204 -9.90 3.29 -11.58
CA GLN A 204 -10.36 4.33 -12.48
C GLN A 204 -9.62 4.23 -13.82
N PRO A 205 -10.27 4.62 -14.92
CA PRO A 205 -9.61 4.67 -16.21
C PRO A 205 -8.33 5.50 -16.16
N VAL A 206 -7.27 4.97 -16.79
CA VAL A 206 -6.02 5.71 -17.00
C VAL A 206 -6.03 6.26 -18.41
N GLU A 207 -5.64 7.52 -18.56
CA GLU A 207 -5.58 8.19 -19.85
C GLU A 207 -4.73 7.41 -20.86
N GLN A 208 -5.22 7.33 -22.10
CA GLN A 208 -4.49 6.65 -23.17
C GLN A 208 -3.14 7.35 -23.42
N GLY A 209 -2.07 6.55 -23.56
CA GLY A 209 -0.71 7.08 -23.73
C GLY A 209 -0.01 7.49 -22.44
N ARG A 210 -0.65 7.38 -21.27
CA ARG A 210 -0.04 7.72 -19.98
C ARG A 210 1.27 6.99 -19.69
N PHE A 211 1.42 5.79 -20.21
CA PHE A 211 2.65 4.99 -20.07
C PHE A 211 3.58 5.11 -21.30
N THR A 212 3.63 6.31 -21.87
CA THR A 212 4.54 6.66 -22.95
C THR A 212 5.29 7.93 -22.58
N LEU A 213 6.62 7.89 -22.62
CA LEU A 213 7.46 9.08 -22.46
C LEU A 213 7.79 9.65 -23.85
N SER A 214 7.25 10.83 -24.14
CA SER A 214 7.64 11.60 -25.33
C SER A 214 8.99 12.27 -25.07
N LEU A 215 10.08 11.65 -25.53
CA LEU A 215 11.42 12.21 -25.41
C LEU A 215 11.67 13.16 -26.59
N PRO A 216 11.99 14.43 -26.36
CA PRO A 216 12.44 15.35 -27.43
C PRO A 216 13.65 14.80 -28.18
N SER A 217 13.83 15.19 -29.43
CA SER A 217 14.90 14.66 -30.30
C SER A 217 16.33 14.98 -29.83
N ASN A 218 16.47 16.03 -29.00
CA ASN A 218 17.74 16.44 -28.40
C ASN A 218 18.07 15.71 -27.09
N VAL A 219 17.23 14.77 -26.63
CA VAL A 219 17.50 14.03 -25.39
C VAL A 219 18.56 12.97 -25.63
N LYS A 220 19.62 13.02 -24.82
CA LYS A 220 20.64 11.97 -24.79
C LYS A 220 20.10 10.75 -24.04
N VAL A 221 19.96 9.63 -24.73
CA VAL A 221 19.52 8.36 -24.15
C VAL A 221 20.74 7.47 -23.86
N GLU A 222 20.95 7.11 -22.61
CA GLU A 222 22.01 6.21 -22.16
C GLU A 222 21.43 4.85 -21.76
N GLN A 223 22.05 3.77 -22.26
CA GLN A 223 21.70 2.40 -21.86
C GLN A 223 22.55 2.01 -20.65
N MET A 224 21.88 1.70 -19.54
CA MET A 224 22.53 1.29 -18.30
C MET A 224 22.39 -0.24 -18.13
N LYS A 225 23.39 -0.86 -17.50
CA LYS A 225 23.35 -2.29 -17.14
C LYS A 225 23.18 -2.42 -15.65
N ILE A 226 22.34 -3.36 -15.20
CA ILE A 226 22.32 -3.78 -13.79
C ILE A 226 23.58 -4.61 -13.55
N GLN A 227 24.43 -4.14 -12.64
CA GLN A 227 25.59 -4.88 -12.16
C GLN A 227 25.19 -5.92 -11.11
#